data_f78953e7d0245b3d5b0fe0b4c4440628
#
_entry.id   f78953e7d0245b3d5b0fe0b4c4440628
#
_cell.length_a   1.000
_cell.length_b   1.000
_cell.length_c   1.000
_cell.angle_alpha   90.00
_cell.angle_beta   90.00
_cell.angle_gamma   90.00
#
_symmetry.space_group_name_H-M   'P 1'
#
loop_
_entity.id
_entity.type
_entity.pdbx_description
1 polymer ?
#
loop_
_entity_poly.entity_id
_entity_poly.type
_entity_poly.pdbx_seq_one_letter_code
_entity_poly.pdbx_strand_id
1 'polypeptide(L)'
;NFKQTTKDLLITSQLRSAMIFNKKIKAVNYNIDTYKKKIYIYGIAENKDEKSEVINEAKQILDVEDIIASILLIEDLRIQKN
;
A
#
# COMPACT_ATOMS: atom_id res chain seq x y z
N ASN A 1 15.44 -13.27 5.40
CA ASN A 1 14.27 -13.74 6.16
C ASN A 1 14.07 -12.93 7.39
N PHE A 2 13.05 -12.10 7.39
CA PHE A 2 12.66 -11.54 8.66
C PHE A 2 11.41 -12.24 9.17
N LYS A 3 11.31 -12.27 10.47
CA LYS A 3 10.17 -12.91 11.12
C LYS A 3 9.11 -11.86 11.39
N GLN A 4 7.94 -12.11 10.89
CA GLN A 4 6.81 -11.23 11.18
C GLN A 4 6.14 -11.70 12.45
N THR A 5 5.80 -10.76 13.31
CA THR A 5 5.04 -11.04 14.51
C THR A 5 3.56 -11.18 14.15
N THR A 6 2.78 -11.71 15.10
CA THR A 6 1.33 -11.77 14.92
C THR A 6 0.75 -10.39 14.70
N LYS A 7 1.28 -9.38 15.40
CA LYS A 7 0.82 -8.00 15.23
C LYS A 7 1.10 -7.51 13.81
N ASP A 8 2.30 -7.82 13.27
CA ASP A 8 2.65 -7.40 11.91
C ASP A 8 1.71 -8.05 10.88
N LEU A 9 1.41 -9.34 11.06
CA LEU A 9 0.49 -10.03 10.16
C LEU A 9 -0.90 -9.44 10.23
N LEU A 10 -1.35 -9.07 11.42
CA LEU A 10 -2.65 -8.44 11.60
C LEU A 10 -2.71 -7.09 10.88
N ILE A 11 -1.67 -6.29 11.01
CA ILE A 11 -1.60 -5.00 10.32
C ILE A 11 -1.71 -5.20 8.81
N THR A 12 -0.92 -6.13 8.25
CA THR A 12 -0.98 -6.41 6.81
C THR A 12 -2.38 -6.83 6.39
N SER A 13 -3.02 -7.73 7.15
CA SER A 13 -4.35 -8.22 6.82
C SER A 13 -5.39 -7.12 6.87
N GLN A 14 -5.32 -6.25 7.87
CA GLN A 14 -6.25 -5.14 7.98
C GLN A 14 -6.13 -4.17 6.82
N LEU A 15 -4.89 -3.84 6.43
CA LEU A 15 -4.68 -2.93 5.32
C LEU A 15 -5.15 -3.55 4.01
N ARG A 16 -4.81 -4.82 3.79
CA ARG A 16 -5.24 -5.51 2.57
C ARG A 16 -6.76 -5.52 2.45
N SER A 17 -7.45 -5.82 3.54
CA SER A 17 -8.92 -5.81 3.54
C SER A 17 -9.47 -4.43 3.25
N ALA A 18 -8.91 -3.41 3.88
CA ALA A 18 -9.35 -2.04 3.65
C ALA A 18 -9.18 -1.64 2.19
N MET A 19 -8.07 -2.05 1.58
CA MET A 19 -7.80 -1.73 0.17
C MET A 19 -8.77 -2.46 -0.76
N ILE A 20 -9.07 -3.72 -0.45
CA ILE A 20 -10.00 -4.50 -1.26
C ILE A 20 -11.39 -3.87 -1.25
N PHE A 21 -11.82 -3.36 -0.09
CA PHE A 21 -13.14 -2.74 0.03
C PHE A 21 -13.18 -1.30 -0.48
N ASN A 22 -12.04 -0.69 -0.73
CA ASN A 22 -11.99 0.67 -1.24
C ASN A 22 -12.09 0.64 -2.76
N LYS A 23 -13.20 1.12 -3.31
CA LYS A 23 -13.47 1.03 -4.75
C LYS A 23 -12.52 1.85 -5.60
N LYS A 24 -11.82 2.79 -5.00
CA LYS A 24 -10.85 3.61 -5.73
C LYS A 24 -9.50 2.96 -5.85
N ILE A 25 -9.29 1.82 -5.19
CA ILE A 25 -8.01 1.13 -5.14
C ILE A 25 -8.11 -0.20 -5.87
N LYS A 26 -7.21 -0.44 -6.82
CA LYS A 26 -7.04 -1.76 -7.42
C LYS A 26 -6.04 -2.53 -6.57
N ALA A 27 -6.54 -3.22 -5.56
CA ALA A 27 -5.70 -3.87 -4.56
C ALA A 27 -4.71 -4.88 -5.16
N VAL A 28 -5.09 -5.50 -6.29
CA VAL A 28 -4.24 -6.50 -6.94
C VAL A 28 -2.91 -5.92 -7.45
N ASN A 29 -2.84 -4.59 -7.59
CA ASN A 29 -1.64 -3.94 -8.11
C ASN A 29 -0.64 -3.59 -7.03
N TYR A 30 -0.88 -4.03 -5.80
CA TYR A 30 -0.04 -3.66 -4.66
C TYR A 30 0.39 -4.88 -3.88
N ASN A 31 1.60 -4.79 -3.34
CA ASN A 31 2.11 -5.74 -2.36
C ASN A 31 2.32 -5.01 -1.05
N ILE A 32 1.96 -5.65 0.04
CA ILE A 32 2.03 -5.08 1.36
C ILE A 32 2.77 -6.03 2.28
N ASP A 33 3.78 -5.52 2.96
CA ASP A 33 4.47 -6.26 4.01
C ASP A 33 4.57 -5.38 5.23
N THR A 34 4.53 -5.99 6.40
CA THR A 34 4.72 -5.28 7.66
C THR A 34 5.83 -5.96 8.44
N TYR A 35 6.75 -5.15 8.92
CA TYR A 35 7.86 -5.64 9.72
C TYR A 35 8.14 -4.64 10.84
N LYS A 36 8.10 -5.11 12.08
CA LYS A 36 8.30 -4.28 13.27
C LYS A 36 7.40 -3.05 13.25
N LYS A 37 6.13 -3.27 12.90
CA LYS A 37 5.08 -2.25 12.86
C LYS A 37 5.31 -1.17 11.80
N LYS A 38 6.19 -1.42 10.84
CA LYS A 38 6.39 -0.53 9.70
C LYS A 38 5.79 -1.19 8.48
N ILE A 39 4.94 -0.46 7.78
CA ILE A 39 4.27 -0.98 6.59
C ILE A 39 5.09 -0.63 5.37
N TYR A 40 5.36 -1.62 4.53
CA TYR A 40 6.04 -1.45 3.25
C TYR A 40 5.03 -1.74 2.15
N ILE A 41 4.76 -0.74 1.31
CA ILE A 41 3.80 -0.85 0.23
C ILE A 41 4.51 -0.65 -1.09
N TYR A 42 4.34 -1.61 -2.00
CA TYR A 42 4.89 -1.54 -3.35
C TYR A 42 3.75 -1.68 -4.34
N GLY A 43 3.80 -0.93 -5.42
CA GLY A 43 2.78 -1.13 -6.42
C GLY A 43 2.72 -0.03 -7.45
N ILE A 44 1.65 -0.08 -8.22
CA ILE A 44 1.41 0.87 -9.30
C ILE A 44 0.01 1.42 -9.14
N ALA A 45 -0.08 2.74 -9.03
CA ALA A 45 -1.35 3.45 -8.96
C ALA A 45 -1.66 4.06 -10.32
N GLU A 46 -2.92 4.11 -10.66
CA GLU A 46 -3.35 4.69 -11.91
C GLU A 46 -3.08 6.20 -11.96
N ASN A 47 -3.28 6.86 -10.81
CA ASN A 47 -3.11 8.30 -10.70
C ASN A 47 -2.80 8.66 -9.26
N LYS A 48 -2.61 9.96 -9.01
CA LYS A 48 -2.30 10.45 -7.68
C LYS A 48 -3.42 10.23 -6.68
N ASP A 49 -4.66 10.25 -7.14
CA ASP A 49 -5.80 10.04 -6.24
C ASP A 49 -5.79 8.62 -5.69
N GLU A 50 -5.53 7.63 -6.54
CA GLU A 50 -5.44 6.26 -6.06
C GLU A 50 -4.29 6.09 -5.07
N LYS A 51 -3.14 6.67 -5.39
CA LYS A 51 -1.99 6.62 -4.48
C LYS A 51 -2.34 7.21 -3.11
N SER A 52 -3.02 8.36 -3.11
CA SER A 52 -3.44 8.99 -1.86
C SER A 52 -4.40 8.11 -1.07
N GLU A 53 -5.33 7.45 -1.77
CA GLU A 53 -6.26 6.53 -1.11
C GLU A 53 -5.52 5.39 -0.41
N VAL A 54 -4.52 4.82 -1.06
CA VAL A 54 -3.73 3.73 -0.48
C VAL A 54 -3.04 4.20 0.79
N ILE A 55 -2.38 5.36 0.73
CA ILE A 55 -1.67 5.90 1.88
C ILE A 55 -2.62 6.24 3.00
N ASN A 56 -3.79 6.81 2.68
CA ASN A 56 -4.80 7.14 3.69
C ASN A 56 -5.32 5.90 4.41
N GLU A 57 -5.53 4.80 3.66
CA GLU A 57 -5.94 3.55 4.31
C GLU A 57 -4.87 3.06 5.27
N ALA A 58 -3.60 3.14 4.86
CA ALA A 58 -2.50 2.70 5.72
C ALA A 58 -2.41 3.56 6.99
N LYS A 59 -2.64 4.86 6.87
CA LYS A 59 -2.57 5.76 8.01
C LYS A 59 -3.65 5.50 9.06
N GLN A 60 -4.72 4.83 8.70
CA GLN A 60 -5.81 4.54 9.62
C GLN A 60 -5.60 3.26 10.42
N ILE A 61 -4.60 2.47 10.08
CA ILE A 61 -4.33 1.23 10.81
C ILE A 61 -3.65 1.57 12.13
N LEU A 62 -4.17 1.02 13.21
CA LEU A 62 -3.63 1.26 14.55
C LEU A 62 -2.28 0.58 14.73
N ASP A 63 -1.47 1.14 15.61
CA ASP A 63 -0.18 0.56 16.01
C ASP A 63 0.89 0.58 14.93
N VAL A 64 0.69 1.33 13.87
CA VAL A 64 1.69 1.46 12.81
C VAL A 64 2.66 2.58 13.18
N GLU A 65 3.95 2.27 13.12
CA GLU A 65 4.99 3.25 13.45
C GLU A 65 5.44 4.05 12.25
N ASP A 66 5.41 3.43 11.06
CA ASP A 66 5.87 4.12 9.85
C ASP A 66 5.27 3.47 8.62
N ILE A 67 5.21 4.22 7.54
CA ILE A 67 4.71 3.75 6.25
C ILE A 67 5.74 4.10 5.21
N ILE A 68 6.28 3.09 4.54
CA ILE A 68 7.24 3.25 3.47
C ILE A 68 6.55 2.82 2.17
N ALA A 69 6.20 3.80 1.35
CA ALA A 69 5.43 3.53 0.14
C ALA A 69 6.29 3.78 -1.10
N SER A 70 6.43 2.74 -1.92
CA SER A 70 7.10 2.82 -3.22
C SER A 70 6.05 2.55 -4.28
N ILE A 71 5.30 3.58 -4.63
CA ILE A 71 4.18 3.46 -5.55
C ILE A 71 4.46 4.28 -6.79
N LEU A 72 4.52 3.59 -7.93
CA LEU A 72 4.70 4.24 -9.22
C LEU A 72 3.34 4.66 -9.76
N LEU A 73 3.31 5.76 -10.49
CA LEU A 73 2.09 6.20 -11.15
C LEU A 73 2.14 5.77 -12.61
N ILE A 74 1.04 5.22 -13.11
CA ILE A 74 0.98 4.81 -14.50
C ILE A 74 1.28 5.99 -15.42
N GLU A 75 0.77 7.17 -15.10
CA GLU A 75 0.98 8.34 -15.93
C GLU A 75 2.46 8.72 -16.05
N ASP A 76 3.27 8.39 -15.03
CA ASP A 76 4.71 8.66 -15.06
C ASP A 76 5.48 7.63 -15.87
N LEU A 77 4.84 6.51 -16.22
CA LEU A 77 5.46 5.44 -16.96
C LEU A 77 5.18 5.53 -18.45
N ARG A 78 4.36 6.48 -18.87
CA ARG A 78 4.01 6.61 -20.28
C ARG A 78 5.17 7.13 -21.09
N ILE A 79 5.41 6.46 -22.20
CA ILE A 79 6.39 6.93 -23.18
C ILE A 79 5.64 7.73 -24.23
N GLN A 80 6.04 8.98 -24.41
CA GLN A 80 5.43 9.82 -25.42
C GLN A 80 6.11 9.60 -26.75
N LYS A 81 5.32 9.31 -27.77
CA LYS A 81 5.81 9.16 -29.12
C LYS A 81 5.34 10.32 -29.96
N ASN A 82 6.27 10.91 -30.67
CA ASN A 82 5.96 11.98 -31.58
C ASN A 82 5.77 11.44 -33.00
#